data_d93d2c2f90bf1f9b1d324e6569f7800f
#
_entry.id   d93d2c2f90bf1f9b1d324e6569f7800f
#
_cell.length_a   1.000
_cell.length_b   1.000
_cell.length_c   1.000
_cell.angle_alpha   90.00
_cell.angle_beta   90.00
_cell.angle_gamma   90.00
#
_symmetry.space_group_name_H-M   'P 1'
#
loop_
_entity.id
_entity.type
_entity.pdbx_description
1 polymer ?
#
loop_
_entity_poly.entity_id
_entity_poly.type
_entity_poly.pdbx_seq_one_letter_code
_entity_poly.pdbx_strand_id
1 'polypeptide(L)'
;GKEKNIRVQVGSVTNTNTIHENVLASAFGDPGASKLPDMFVSYPKTVLAMPDDTELVDYYDYFTEEELNEFIPAFLEEGVIHERLSILPVAKSTEVMFINKTAFDRFAKETGAKMEDLKTWEGLFAMAEQYAAWTDNQTPDVPGDGKNFFVHDYHFNYFQVGVESLGENFFKGENLAFGPEFQTVWEPYAKAALSGGVWLRGGYATEPLRTGDSIVSVASSASVLYYSDEVTYADNTSEKVEIVSMPCPVFARGETMVMQRGAGI
;
A
#
# COMPACT_ATOMS: atom_id res chain seq x y z
N GLY A 1 29.38 -11.12 -15.14
CA GLY A 1 30.48 -10.32 -14.95
C GLY A 1 31.78 -10.77 -15.61
N LYS A 2 32.86 -10.16 -15.18
CA LYS A 2 34.20 -10.33 -15.74
C LYS A 2 34.69 -11.78 -15.76
N GLU A 3 34.40 -12.56 -14.74
CA GLU A 3 34.83 -13.96 -14.61
C GLU A 3 34.21 -14.89 -15.67
N LYS A 4 33.00 -14.61 -16.12
CA LYS A 4 32.28 -15.42 -17.13
C LYS A 4 32.18 -14.75 -18.50
N ASN A 5 32.87 -13.63 -18.69
CA ASN A 5 32.84 -12.84 -19.92
C ASN A 5 31.41 -12.45 -20.40
N ILE A 6 30.54 -12.22 -19.44
CA ILE A 6 29.15 -11.81 -19.70
C ILE A 6 29.05 -10.30 -19.59
N ARG A 7 28.55 -9.64 -20.64
CA ARG A 7 28.22 -8.21 -20.63
C ARG A 7 26.79 -8.04 -20.18
N VAL A 8 26.58 -7.31 -19.07
CA VAL A 8 25.26 -6.93 -18.58
C VAL A 8 24.98 -5.47 -18.99
N GLN A 9 23.85 -5.25 -19.63
CA GLN A 9 23.33 -3.91 -19.93
C GLN A 9 22.06 -3.71 -19.11
N VAL A 10 22.07 -2.70 -18.25
CA VAL A 10 20.92 -2.36 -17.38
C VAL A 10 20.17 -1.20 -17.98
N GLY A 11 18.89 -1.37 -18.23
CA GLY A 11 17.92 -0.31 -18.51
C GLY A 11 17.16 0.05 -17.23
N SER A 12 16.82 1.30 -17.05
CA SER A 12 16.01 1.74 -15.91
C SER A 12 14.85 2.62 -16.37
N VAL A 13 13.74 2.55 -15.66
CA VAL A 13 12.56 3.38 -15.83
C VAL A 13 12.11 3.94 -14.47
N THR A 14 11.34 5.01 -14.48
CA THR A 14 11.06 5.82 -13.29
C THR A 14 10.01 5.23 -12.35
N ASN A 15 9.15 4.33 -12.84
CA ASN A 15 8.10 3.73 -12.00
C ASN A 15 7.71 2.32 -12.46
N THR A 16 7.06 1.58 -11.57
CA THR A 16 6.69 0.18 -11.78
C THR A 16 5.60 -0.03 -12.83
N ASN A 17 4.70 0.94 -13.03
CA ASN A 17 3.69 0.84 -14.08
C ASN A 17 4.34 0.93 -15.46
N THR A 18 5.31 1.83 -15.63
CA THR A 18 6.08 1.93 -16.88
C THR A 18 6.88 0.64 -17.17
N ILE A 19 7.43 -0.03 -16.13
CA ILE A 19 8.06 -1.36 -16.32
C ILE A 19 7.01 -2.35 -16.85
N HIS A 20 5.87 -2.43 -16.19
CA HIS A 20 4.78 -3.33 -16.56
C HIS A 20 4.34 -3.12 -18.02
N GLU A 21 4.06 -1.89 -18.40
CA GLU A 21 3.65 -1.52 -19.75
C GLU A 21 4.72 -1.87 -20.81
N ASN A 22 5.99 -1.50 -20.56
CA ASN A 22 7.09 -1.76 -21.46
C ASN A 22 7.37 -3.25 -21.65
N VAL A 23 7.34 -4.04 -20.58
CA VAL A 23 7.55 -5.48 -20.62
C VAL A 23 6.42 -6.15 -21.40
N LEU A 24 5.16 -5.78 -21.16
CA LEU A 24 4.03 -6.32 -21.91
C LEU A 24 4.09 -5.92 -23.40
N ALA A 25 4.34 -4.65 -23.71
CA ALA A 25 4.48 -4.22 -25.08
C ALA A 25 5.58 -5.01 -25.82
N SER A 26 6.70 -5.29 -25.13
CA SER A 26 7.79 -6.11 -25.67
C SER A 26 7.37 -7.56 -25.87
N ALA A 27 6.65 -8.15 -24.91
CA ALA A 27 6.17 -9.55 -24.98
C ALA A 27 5.13 -9.75 -26.08
N PHE A 28 4.23 -8.77 -26.27
CA PHE A 28 3.23 -8.80 -27.36
C PHE A 28 3.79 -8.41 -28.71
N GLY A 29 5.04 -7.92 -28.80
CA GLY A 29 5.64 -7.47 -30.04
C GLY A 29 4.99 -6.22 -30.62
N ASP A 30 4.55 -5.30 -29.77
CA ASP A 30 3.86 -4.07 -30.17
C ASP A 30 4.74 -3.20 -31.06
N PRO A 31 4.17 -2.48 -32.05
CA PRO A 31 4.93 -1.59 -32.90
C PRO A 31 5.71 -0.52 -32.11
N GLY A 32 7.02 -0.51 -32.26
CA GLY A 32 7.91 0.42 -31.56
C GLY A 32 8.38 -0.05 -30.18
N ALA A 33 7.90 -1.19 -29.69
CA ALA A 33 8.41 -1.79 -28.46
C ALA A 33 9.86 -2.29 -28.64
N SER A 34 10.63 -2.26 -27.57
CA SER A 34 11.95 -2.87 -27.51
C SER A 34 11.84 -4.41 -27.51
N LYS A 35 12.95 -5.10 -27.84
CA LYS A 35 13.02 -6.55 -27.60
C LYS A 35 12.81 -6.83 -26.11
N LEU A 36 12.08 -7.91 -25.78
CA LEU A 36 11.94 -8.38 -24.41
C LEU A 36 13.35 -8.57 -23.80
N PRO A 37 13.62 -7.99 -22.62
CA PRO A 37 14.90 -8.17 -21.96
C PRO A 37 15.09 -9.61 -21.47
N ASP A 38 16.33 -10.05 -21.34
CA ASP A 38 16.66 -11.38 -20.83
C ASP A 38 16.29 -11.54 -19.34
N MET A 39 16.23 -10.43 -18.60
CA MET A 39 15.78 -10.36 -17.20
C MET A 39 15.08 -9.03 -16.96
N PHE A 40 14.02 -9.05 -16.16
CA PHE A 40 13.33 -7.84 -15.75
C PHE A 40 12.82 -7.96 -14.33
N VAL A 41 12.74 -6.84 -13.64
CA VAL A 41 12.14 -6.76 -12.29
C VAL A 41 10.72 -6.27 -12.42
N SER A 42 9.75 -7.03 -11.92
CA SER A 42 8.34 -6.66 -12.00
C SER A 42 7.53 -7.33 -10.88
N TYR A 43 6.22 -7.12 -10.92
CA TYR A 43 5.26 -7.78 -10.05
C TYR A 43 4.65 -9.01 -10.74
N PRO A 44 4.12 -10.00 -9.99
CA PRO A 44 3.45 -11.18 -10.55
C PRO A 44 2.38 -10.84 -11.59
N LYS A 45 1.66 -9.74 -11.41
CA LYS A 45 0.65 -9.27 -12.38
C LYS A 45 1.20 -9.09 -13.80
N THR A 46 2.49 -8.80 -13.95
CA THR A 46 3.13 -8.62 -15.27
C THR A 46 3.27 -9.97 -15.96
N VAL A 47 3.73 -10.97 -15.24
CA VAL A 47 3.88 -12.34 -15.75
C VAL A 47 2.51 -12.94 -16.10
N LEU A 48 1.51 -12.75 -15.23
CA LEU A 48 0.13 -13.22 -15.47
C LEU A 48 -0.55 -12.56 -16.69
N ALA A 49 -0.09 -11.39 -17.10
CA ALA A 49 -0.63 -10.67 -18.24
C ALA A 49 0.16 -10.87 -19.54
N MET A 50 1.24 -11.63 -19.51
CA MET A 50 2.02 -11.97 -20.72
C MET A 50 1.27 -12.94 -21.63
N PRO A 51 1.61 -12.98 -22.95
CA PRO A 51 1.15 -14.05 -23.83
C PRO A 51 1.50 -15.43 -23.27
N ASP A 52 0.59 -16.39 -23.43
CA ASP A 52 0.76 -17.77 -22.93
C ASP A 52 1.97 -18.50 -23.53
N ASP A 53 2.43 -18.07 -24.72
CA ASP A 53 3.59 -18.60 -25.41
C ASP A 53 4.91 -17.90 -25.03
N THR A 54 4.87 -16.98 -24.07
CA THR A 54 6.10 -16.35 -23.58
C THR A 54 6.95 -17.37 -22.81
N GLU A 55 8.14 -17.67 -23.33
CA GLU A 55 9.08 -18.55 -22.64
C GLU A 55 9.71 -17.85 -21.44
N LEU A 56 9.34 -18.28 -20.24
CA LEU A 56 9.94 -17.89 -18.97
C LEU A 56 10.73 -19.07 -18.37
N VAL A 57 11.80 -18.74 -17.69
CA VAL A 57 12.60 -19.72 -16.93
C VAL A 57 11.74 -20.29 -15.80
N ASP A 58 11.82 -21.60 -15.58
CA ASP A 58 11.38 -22.20 -14.34
C ASP A 58 12.58 -22.29 -13.40
N TYR A 59 12.58 -21.53 -12.34
CA TYR A 59 13.71 -21.48 -11.40
C TYR A 59 13.89 -22.81 -10.64
N TYR A 60 12.86 -23.66 -10.56
CA TYR A 60 13.03 -25.01 -10.01
C TYR A 60 14.02 -25.88 -10.80
N ASP A 61 14.26 -25.57 -12.07
CA ASP A 61 15.23 -26.29 -12.90
C ASP A 61 16.68 -25.84 -12.62
N TYR A 62 16.88 -24.70 -11.96
CA TYR A 62 18.20 -24.05 -11.83
C TYR A 62 18.67 -23.89 -10.40
N PHE A 63 17.77 -23.91 -9.43
CA PHE A 63 18.06 -23.77 -8.01
C PHE A 63 17.79 -25.09 -7.28
N THR A 64 18.71 -25.45 -6.39
CA THR A 64 18.51 -26.59 -5.51
C THR A 64 17.48 -26.24 -4.42
N GLU A 65 16.89 -27.27 -3.82
CA GLU A 65 15.98 -27.09 -2.69
C GLU A 65 16.67 -26.34 -1.52
N GLU A 66 17.96 -26.59 -1.29
CA GLU A 66 18.74 -25.90 -0.26
C GLU A 66 18.85 -24.39 -0.53
N GLU A 67 19.12 -24.00 -1.78
CA GLU A 67 19.18 -22.59 -2.20
C GLU A 67 17.81 -21.89 -2.12
N LEU A 68 16.74 -22.60 -2.48
CA LEU A 68 15.38 -22.05 -2.38
C LEU A 68 14.93 -21.91 -0.92
N ASN A 69 15.39 -22.77 -0.02
CA ASN A 69 15.11 -22.67 1.42
C ASN A 69 15.80 -21.47 2.11
N GLU A 70 16.71 -20.78 1.44
CA GLU A 70 17.25 -19.48 1.92
C GLU A 70 16.23 -18.34 1.80
N PHE A 71 15.20 -18.50 0.95
CA PHE A 71 14.11 -17.54 0.82
C PHE A 71 13.00 -17.81 1.85
N ILE A 72 12.28 -16.78 2.21
CA ILE A 72 11.06 -16.93 3.01
C ILE A 72 10.01 -17.66 2.16
N PRO A 73 9.46 -18.81 2.60
CA PRO A 73 8.58 -19.64 1.77
C PRO A 73 7.38 -18.88 1.18
N ALA A 74 6.70 -18.07 1.98
CA ALA A 74 5.57 -17.24 1.52
C ALA A 74 5.95 -16.23 0.42
N PHE A 75 7.24 -15.86 0.29
CA PHE A 75 7.71 -14.98 -0.77
C PHE A 75 7.96 -15.72 -2.07
N LEU A 76 8.40 -16.97 -1.98
CA LEU A 76 8.53 -17.84 -3.17
C LEU A 76 7.19 -18.24 -3.72
N GLU A 77 6.22 -18.56 -2.85
CA GLU A 77 4.88 -19.02 -3.23
C GLU A 77 4.19 -18.01 -4.16
N GLU A 78 4.35 -16.71 -3.90
CA GLU A 78 3.83 -15.65 -4.78
C GLU A 78 4.44 -15.65 -6.19
N GLY A 79 5.64 -16.22 -6.33
CA GLY A 79 6.35 -16.38 -7.61
C GLY A 79 5.97 -17.64 -8.39
N VAL A 80 5.17 -18.52 -7.81
CA VAL A 80 4.71 -19.77 -8.46
C VAL A 80 3.48 -19.49 -9.31
N ILE A 81 3.63 -19.60 -10.63
CA ILE A 81 2.58 -19.38 -11.62
C ILE A 81 2.44 -20.65 -12.45
N HIS A 82 1.24 -21.24 -12.48
CA HIS A 82 0.97 -22.49 -13.19
C HIS A 82 1.96 -23.62 -12.83
N GLU A 83 2.18 -23.81 -11.52
CA GLU A 83 3.08 -24.82 -10.95
C GLU A 83 4.59 -24.62 -11.25
N ARG A 84 4.97 -23.49 -11.87
CA ARG A 84 6.36 -23.12 -12.18
C ARG A 84 6.80 -21.95 -11.32
N LEU A 85 8.00 -21.98 -10.79
CA LEU A 85 8.61 -20.84 -10.11
C LEU A 85 9.15 -19.88 -11.16
N SER A 86 8.30 -18.99 -11.64
CA SER A 86 8.60 -18.03 -12.70
C SER A 86 9.14 -16.69 -12.19
N ILE A 87 9.09 -16.44 -10.88
CA ILE A 87 9.52 -15.19 -10.27
C ILE A 87 10.28 -15.46 -8.99
N LEU A 88 11.54 -15.00 -8.90
CA LEU A 88 12.29 -14.99 -7.63
C LEU A 88 12.06 -13.66 -6.90
N PRO A 89 11.78 -13.66 -5.60
CA PRO A 89 11.57 -12.44 -4.84
C PRO A 89 12.88 -11.65 -4.70
N VAL A 90 12.83 -10.35 -5.05
CA VAL A 90 13.97 -9.42 -4.90
C VAL A 90 13.77 -8.51 -3.69
N ALA A 91 12.58 -7.94 -3.56
CA ALA A 91 12.24 -7.05 -2.47
C ALA A 91 10.76 -7.14 -2.15
N LYS A 92 10.43 -7.19 -0.87
CA LYS A 92 9.05 -7.20 -0.38
C LYS A 92 8.84 -6.03 0.57
N SER A 93 7.63 -5.48 0.53
CA SER A 93 7.14 -4.46 1.44
C SER A 93 5.81 -4.89 2.04
N THR A 94 5.46 -4.32 3.16
CA THR A 94 4.15 -4.46 3.78
C THR A 94 3.54 -3.08 3.98
N GLU A 95 2.28 -3.02 4.35
CA GLU A 95 1.65 -1.78 4.76
C GLU A 95 1.92 -1.51 6.24
N VAL A 96 2.19 -0.25 6.55
CA VAL A 96 2.36 0.26 7.92
C VAL A 96 1.63 1.59 8.06
N MET A 97 1.26 1.92 9.28
CA MET A 97 0.63 3.21 9.58
C MET A 97 1.70 4.25 9.93
N PHE A 98 1.61 5.44 9.34
CA PHE A 98 2.43 6.61 9.65
C PHE A 98 1.55 7.71 10.25
N ILE A 99 2.04 8.38 11.26
CA ILE A 99 1.29 9.36 12.03
C ILE A 99 2.14 10.62 12.20
N ASN A 100 1.59 11.77 11.85
CA ASN A 100 2.10 13.04 12.30
C ASN A 100 1.78 13.19 13.79
N LYS A 101 2.72 12.76 14.63
CA LYS A 101 2.56 12.74 16.09
C LYS A 101 2.38 14.13 16.65
N THR A 102 3.06 15.13 16.11
CA THR A 102 2.96 16.54 16.55
C THR A 102 1.53 17.06 16.40
N ALA A 103 0.90 16.79 15.24
CA ALA A 103 -0.49 17.16 15.01
C ALA A 103 -1.46 16.31 15.83
N PHE A 104 -1.19 15.01 15.96
CA PHE A 104 -1.99 14.10 16.78
C PHE A 104 -1.98 14.53 18.26
N ASP A 105 -0.83 14.88 18.81
CA ASP A 105 -0.71 15.31 20.23
C ASP A 105 -1.51 16.59 20.50
N ARG A 106 -1.60 17.52 19.55
CA ARG A 106 -2.46 18.71 19.65
C ARG A 106 -3.95 18.33 19.71
N PHE A 107 -4.37 17.48 18.81
CA PHE A 107 -5.73 16.93 18.78
C PHE A 107 -6.05 16.18 20.07
N ALA A 108 -5.18 15.29 20.50
CA ALA A 108 -5.33 14.48 21.71
C ALA A 108 -5.44 15.33 22.99
N LYS A 109 -4.68 16.42 23.08
CA LYS A 109 -4.70 17.33 24.23
C LYS A 109 -6.06 17.98 24.45
N GLU A 110 -6.79 18.27 23.37
CA GLU A 110 -8.08 18.96 23.44
C GLU A 110 -9.27 17.99 23.50
N THR A 111 -9.12 16.82 22.90
CA THR A 111 -10.23 15.86 22.74
C THR A 111 -10.14 14.65 23.64
N GLY A 112 -8.96 14.39 24.22
CA GLY A 112 -8.69 13.17 24.99
C GLY A 112 -8.44 11.93 24.13
N ALA A 113 -8.27 12.05 22.81
CA ALA A 113 -7.92 10.98 21.91
C ALA A 113 -6.62 10.27 22.35
N LYS A 114 -6.51 8.97 22.12
CA LYS A 114 -5.36 8.17 22.54
C LYS A 114 -4.76 7.43 21.35
N MET A 115 -3.42 7.43 21.25
CA MET A 115 -2.70 6.63 20.24
C MET A 115 -3.07 5.14 20.29
N GLU A 116 -3.45 4.63 21.45
CA GLU A 116 -3.87 3.24 21.64
C GLU A 116 -5.11 2.88 20.81
N ASP A 117 -6.03 3.84 20.65
CA ASP A 117 -7.27 3.63 19.90
C ASP A 117 -7.00 3.49 18.38
N LEU A 118 -5.82 3.92 17.90
CA LEU A 118 -5.38 3.71 16.51
C LEU A 118 -5.02 2.25 16.19
N LYS A 119 -4.96 1.36 17.17
CA LYS A 119 -4.66 -0.05 16.96
C LYS A 119 -5.82 -0.83 16.31
N THR A 120 -7.01 -0.26 16.32
CA THR A 120 -8.19 -0.85 15.66
C THR A 120 -8.75 0.06 14.58
N TRP A 121 -9.29 -0.54 13.53
CA TRP A 121 -9.96 0.22 12.48
C TRP A 121 -11.17 1.00 12.99
N GLU A 122 -11.93 0.39 13.90
CA GLU A 122 -13.07 1.04 14.56
C GLU A 122 -12.63 2.31 15.31
N GLY A 123 -11.54 2.21 16.07
CA GLY A 123 -10.99 3.36 16.82
C GLY A 123 -10.42 4.44 15.88
N LEU A 124 -9.71 4.03 14.83
CA LEU A 124 -9.16 4.96 13.83
C LEU A 124 -10.29 5.76 13.15
N PHE A 125 -11.36 5.09 12.68
CA PHE A 125 -12.45 5.79 12.01
C PHE A 125 -13.29 6.64 12.94
N ALA A 126 -13.50 6.22 14.20
CA ALA A 126 -14.14 7.07 15.20
C ALA A 126 -13.33 8.36 15.47
N MET A 127 -11.99 8.24 15.52
CA MET A 127 -11.12 9.42 15.61
C MET A 127 -11.14 10.27 14.33
N ALA A 128 -11.27 9.65 13.15
CA ALA A 128 -11.37 10.39 11.90
C ALA A 128 -12.61 11.29 11.88
N GLU A 129 -13.77 10.79 12.33
CA GLU A 129 -14.97 11.61 12.50
C GLU A 129 -14.76 12.74 13.52
N GLN A 130 -14.17 12.43 14.66
CA GLN A 130 -13.91 13.41 15.71
C GLN A 130 -12.92 14.50 15.26
N TYR A 131 -11.87 14.13 14.52
CA TYR A 131 -10.86 15.05 14.02
C TYR A 131 -11.44 16.02 12.99
N ALA A 132 -12.24 15.53 12.04
CA ALA A 132 -12.90 16.37 11.06
C ALA A 132 -13.79 17.41 11.75
N ALA A 133 -14.61 17.00 12.71
CA ALA A 133 -15.45 17.91 13.49
C ALA A 133 -14.61 18.89 14.36
N TRP A 134 -13.51 18.40 14.97
CA TRP A 134 -12.64 19.23 15.79
C TRP A 134 -11.94 20.33 14.98
N THR A 135 -11.45 20.00 13.79
CA THR A 135 -10.83 20.99 12.88
C THR A 135 -11.84 21.97 12.31
N ASP A 136 -13.03 21.52 11.93
CA ASP A 136 -14.14 22.39 11.45
C ASP A 136 -14.55 23.42 12.50
N ASN A 137 -14.60 23.02 13.76
CA ASN A 137 -14.92 23.92 14.88
C ASN A 137 -13.84 24.99 15.16
N GLN A 138 -12.64 24.88 14.59
CA GLN A 138 -11.60 25.92 14.73
C GLN A 138 -11.84 27.10 13.80
N THR A 139 -12.66 26.92 12.76
CA THR A 139 -13.04 27.95 11.78
C THR A 139 -14.56 28.09 11.70
N PRO A 140 -15.26 28.47 12.79
CA PRO A 140 -16.72 28.44 12.86
C PRO A 140 -17.42 29.33 11.83
N ASP A 141 -16.70 30.30 11.28
CA ASP A 141 -17.21 31.18 10.20
C ASP A 141 -17.14 30.53 8.82
N VAL A 142 -16.51 29.37 8.68
CA VAL A 142 -16.36 28.62 7.42
C VAL A 142 -16.74 27.14 7.65
N PRO A 143 -18.01 26.85 7.83
CA PRO A 143 -18.46 25.48 8.13
C PRO A 143 -18.19 24.52 6.96
N GLY A 144 -17.74 23.32 7.28
CA GLY A 144 -17.43 22.26 6.32
C GLY A 144 -16.01 22.30 5.74
N ASP A 145 -15.09 23.06 6.36
CA ASP A 145 -13.66 23.11 6.00
C ASP A 145 -12.77 22.20 6.88
N GLY A 146 -13.39 21.32 7.65
CA GLY A 146 -12.71 20.35 8.50
C GLY A 146 -11.71 19.50 7.71
N LYS A 147 -10.55 19.23 8.32
CA LYS A 147 -9.46 18.47 7.71
C LYS A 147 -9.69 16.97 7.81
N ASN A 148 -9.11 16.23 6.86
CA ASN A 148 -9.10 14.79 6.92
C ASN A 148 -8.15 14.30 8.04
N PHE A 149 -8.50 13.20 8.66
CA PHE A 149 -7.65 12.52 9.62
C PHE A 149 -6.77 11.47 8.96
N PHE A 150 -7.37 10.71 8.04
CA PHE A 150 -6.82 9.47 7.53
C PHE A 150 -6.75 9.44 6.00
N VAL A 151 -5.67 8.82 5.48
CA VAL A 151 -5.50 8.47 4.07
C VAL A 151 -4.93 7.07 3.95
N HIS A 152 -5.36 6.32 2.94
CA HIS A 152 -4.82 5.01 2.58
C HIS A 152 -4.30 5.05 1.15
N ASP A 153 -3.08 4.58 0.88
CA ASP A 153 -2.54 4.51 -0.49
C ASP A 153 -3.38 3.61 -1.40
N TYR A 154 -3.94 2.55 -0.81
CA TYR A 154 -4.75 1.57 -1.55
C TYR A 154 -6.00 1.18 -0.75
N HIS A 155 -7.07 1.96 -0.88
CA HIS A 155 -8.34 1.66 -0.21
C HIS A 155 -8.86 0.24 -0.47
N PHE A 156 -8.57 -0.31 -1.66
CA PHE A 156 -8.93 -1.70 -1.99
C PHE A 156 -8.29 -2.71 -1.03
N ASN A 157 -7.02 -2.52 -0.65
CA ASN A 157 -6.34 -3.40 0.30
C ASN A 157 -7.01 -3.39 1.68
N TYR A 158 -7.47 -2.21 2.13
CA TYR A 158 -8.23 -2.08 3.37
C TYR A 158 -9.46 -2.99 3.36
N PHE A 159 -10.24 -2.98 2.27
CA PHE A 159 -11.44 -3.81 2.16
C PHE A 159 -11.09 -5.29 2.09
N GLN A 160 -10.14 -5.68 1.26
CA GLN A 160 -9.73 -7.06 1.12
C GLN A 160 -9.20 -7.62 2.44
N VAL A 161 -8.16 -7.01 3.00
CA VAL A 161 -7.54 -7.47 4.26
C VAL A 161 -8.55 -7.43 5.41
N GLY A 162 -9.40 -6.41 5.45
CA GLY A 162 -10.44 -6.28 6.46
C GLY A 162 -11.42 -7.47 6.44
N VAL A 163 -11.97 -7.80 5.28
CA VAL A 163 -12.93 -8.91 5.12
C VAL A 163 -12.26 -10.25 5.43
N GLU A 164 -11.07 -10.49 4.87
CA GLU A 164 -10.34 -11.74 5.08
C GLU A 164 -9.90 -11.91 6.54
N SER A 165 -9.52 -10.84 7.22
CA SER A 165 -9.18 -10.86 8.65
C SER A 165 -10.36 -11.25 9.55
N LEU A 166 -11.59 -11.04 9.08
CA LEU A 166 -12.82 -11.43 9.76
C LEU A 166 -13.27 -12.86 9.44
N GLY A 167 -12.49 -13.59 8.62
CA GLY A 167 -12.72 -14.99 8.30
C GLY A 167 -13.57 -15.25 7.05
N GLU A 168 -13.86 -14.23 6.26
CA GLU A 168 -14.58 -14.35 5.00
C GLU A 168 -13.65 -14.19 3.79
N ASN A 169 -14.02 -14.79 2.67
CA ASN A 169 -13.30 -14.58 1.42
C ASN A 169 -13.78 -13.28 0.75
N PHE A 170 -12.87 -12.38 0.45
CA PHE A 170 -13.17 -11.17 -0.29
C PHE A 170 -13.56 -11.43 -1.74
N PHE A 171 -13.08 -12.53 -2.32
CA PHE A 171 -13.44 -12.99 -3.67
C PHE A 171 -14.26 -14.27 -3.63
N LYS A 172 -15.23 -14.38 -4.55
CA LYS A 172 -15.97 -15.60 -4.84
C LYS A 172 -15.83 -15.94 -6.32
N GLY A 173 -14.84 -16.78 -6.63
CA GLY A 173 -14.35 -16.94 -8.00
C GLY A 173 -13.75 -15.63 -8.50
N GLU A 174 -14.19 -15.13 -9.65
CA GLU A 174 -13.73 -13.86 -10.24
C GLU A 174 -14.50 -12.63 -9.75
N ASN A 175 -15.47 -12.80 -8.85
CA ASN A 175 -16.33 -11.72 -8.37
C ASN A 175 -16.00 -11.35 -6.92
N LEU A 176 -16.28 -10.10 -6.56
CA LEU A 176 -16.23 -9.64 -5.17
C LEU A 176 -17.39 -10.24 -4.37
N ALA A 177 -17.13 -10.65 -3.13
CA ALA A 177 -18.11 -11.12 -2.19
C ALA A 177 -18.53 -9.97 -1.23
N PHE A 178 -19.81 -9.60 -1.28
CA PHE A 178 -20.38 -8.56 -0.41
C PHE A 178 -21.23 -9.22 0.68
N GLY A 179 -20.56 -9.90 1.61
CA GLY A 179 -21.18 -10.56 2.76
C GLY A 179 -21.30 -9.65 4.00
N PRO A 180 -21.72 -10.23 5.15
CA PRO A 180 -21.83 -9.48 6.41
C PRO A 180 -20.52 -8.85 6.86
N GLU A 181 -19.39 -9.52 6.64
CA GLU A 181 -18.05 -9.03 6.99
C GLU A 181 -17.67 -7.83 6.13
N PHE A 182 -18.06 -7.81 4.85
CA PHE A 182 -17.89 -6.62 4.02
C PHE A 182 -18.67 -5.43 4.59
N GLN A 183 -19.90 -5.64 5.07
CA GLN A 183 -20.66 -4.58 5.72
C GLN A 183 -19.95 -4.08 6.98
N THR A 184 -19.40 -4.99 7.80
CA THR A 184 -18.64 -4.65 9.02
C THR A 184 -17.43 -3.77 8.69
N VAL A 185 -16.74 -4.04 7.59
CA VAL A 185 -15.59 -3.26 7.11
C VAL A 185 -16.04 -1.93 6.49
N TRP A 186 -17.12 -1.95 5.71
CA TRP A 186 -17.61 -0.80 4.96
C TRP A 186 -18.20 0.29 5.84
N GLU A 187 -19.02 -0.06 6.84
CA GLU A 187 -19.77 0.92 7.63
C GLU A 187 -18.90 1.97 8.34
N PRO A 188 -17.86 1.61 9.12
CA PRO A 188 -17.03 2.59 9.80
C PRO A 188 -16.25 3.47 8.82
N TYR A 189 -15.75 2.87 7.73
CA TYR A 189 -15.07 3.61 6.66
C TYR A 189 -16.00 4.63 6.00
N ALA A 190 -17.18 4.18 5.57
CA ALA A 190 -18.13 5.04 4.87
C ALA A 190 -18.61 6.21 5.75
N LYS A 191 -18.86 5.94 7.05
CA LYS A 191 -19.25 6.95 8.02
C LYS A 191 -18.16 8.01 8.21
N ALA A 192 -16.91 7.58 8.39
CA ALA A 192 -15.77 8.49 8.51
C ALA A 192 -15.53 9.28 7.20
N ALA A 193 -15.73 8.65 6.04
CA ALA A 193 -15.62 9.33 4.75
C ALA A 193 -16.70 10.40 4.57
N LEU A 194 -17.96 10.10 4.94
CA LEU A 194 -19.08 11.05 4.86
C LEU A 194 -18.90 12.23 5.83
N SER A 195 -18.24 12.03 6.96
CA SER A 195 -17.93 13.11 7.91
C SER A 195 -16.72 13.97 7.48
N GLY A 196 -16.08 13.67 6.35
CA GLY A 196 -14.87 14.35 5.91
C GLY A 196 -13.59 13.87 6.59
N GLY A 197 -13.64 12.80 7.39
CA GLY A 197 -12.47 12.29 8.12
C GLY A 197 -11.48 11.51 7.25
N VAL A 198 -11.86 11.08 6.05
CA VAL A 198 -11.05 10.26 5.15
C VAL A 198 -10.71 11.03 3.87
N TRP A 199 -9.43 11.03 3.50
CA TRP A 199 -8.96 11.58 2.22
C TRP A 199 -9.29 10.62 1.08
N LEU A 200 -10.14 11.07 0.14
CA LEU A 200 -10.62 10.29 -1.00
C LEU A 200 -10.04 10.74 -2.35
N ARG A 201 -9.11 11.69 -2.34
CA ARG A 201 -8.49 12.17 -3.58
C ARG A 201 -7.37 11.24 -3.99
N GLY A 202 -7.04 11.21 -5.29
CA GLY A 202 -5.90 10.47 -5.80
C GLY A 202 -4.55 11.03 -5.32
N GLY A 203 -3.46 10.30 -5.59
CA GLY A 203 -2.10 10.64 -5.17
C GLY A 203 -1.57 9.68 -4.11
N TYR A 204 -0.34 9.88 -3.70
CA TYR A 204 0.29 9.11 -2.63
C TYR A 204 -0.12 9.63 -1.26
N ALA A 205 -0.25 8.73 -0.29
CA ALA A 205 -0.62 9.07 1.09
C ALA A 205 0.38 10.02 1.78
N THR A 206 1.61 10.11 1.28
CA THR A 206 2.61 11.07 1.77
C THR A 206 2.27 12.52 1.46
N GLU A 207 1.51 12.80 0.39
CA GLU A 207 1.18 14.16 -0.03
C GLU A 207 0.31 14.90 1.00
N PRO A 208 -0.87 14.38 1.41
CA PRO A 208 -1.70 15.08 2.39
C PRO A 208 -1.07 15.19 3.78
N LEU A 209 -0.12 14.30 4.15
CA LEU A 209 0.64 14.46 5.37
C LEU A 209 1.68 15.60 5.27
N ARG A 210 2.27 15.80 4.08
CA ARG A 210 3.22 16.90 3.85
C ARG A 210 2.57 18.27 3.80
N THR A 211 1.30 18.35 3.44
CA THR A 211 0.52 19.60 3.37
C THR A 211 -0.31 19.85 4.62
N GLY A 212 -0.34 18.90 5.55
CA GLY A 212 -1.14 18.99 6.77
C GLY A 212 -2.66 18.85 6.54
N ASP A 213 -3.05 18.28 5.38
CA ASP A 213 -4.45 17.98 5.06
C ASP A 213 -4.93 16.67 5.71
N SER A 214 -4.01 15.77 6.03
CA SER A 214 -4.23 14.57 6.83
C SER A 214 -3.09 14.37 7.82
N ILE A 215 -3.32 13.63 8.89
CA ILE A 215 -2.31 13.39 9.92
C ILE A 215 -1.98 11.91 10.16
N VAL A 216 -2.78 10.99 9.63
CA VAL A 216 -2.56 9.54 9.71
C VAL A 216 -2.67 8.95 8.32
N SER A 217 -1.76 8.05 7.97
CA SER A 217 -1.81 7.32 6.71
C SER A 217 -1.46 5.86 6.89
N VAL A 218 -2.01 5.01 6.01
CA VAL A 218 -1.52 3.64 5.78
C VAL A 218 -0.93 3.59 4.39
N ALA A 219 0.33 3.19 4.32
CA ALA A 219 1.11 3.14 3.08
C ALA A 219 2.15 2.03 3.15
N SER A 220 2.80 1.75 2.01
CA SER A 220 3.92 0.81 1.95
C SER A 220 5.02 1.19 2.94
N SER A 221 5.63 0.20 3.59
CA SER A 221 6.83 0.39 4.40
C SER A 221 7.98 1.04 3.61
N ALA A 222 8.02 0.86 2.29
CA ALA A 222 8.97 1.55 1.41
C ALA A 222 8.74 3.08 1.35
N SER A 223 7.55 3.55 1.71
CA SER A 223 7.22 4.97 1.70
C SER A 223 7.90 5.77 2.81
N VAL A 224 8.53 5.10 3.78
CA VAL A 224 9.25 5.76 4.91
C VAL A 224 10.23 6.84 4.44
N LEU A 225 10.85 6.65 3.28
CA LEU A 225 11.83 7.60 2.71
C LEU A 225 11.20 8.89 2.18
N TYR A 226 9.88 8.94 2.03
CA TYR A 226 9.15 10.06 1.44
C TYR A 226 8.36 10.88 2.47
N TYR A 227 8.31 10.43 3.72
CA TYR A 227 7.72 11.21 4.81
C TYR A 227 8.71 12.28 5.26
N SER A 228 8.24 13.52 5.30
CA SER A 228 9.04 14.67 5.73
C SER A 228 8.88 14.90 7.24
N ASP A 229 9.93 15.37 7.88
CA ASP A 229 9.89 15.93 9.24
C ASP A 229 9.40 17.40 9.26
N GLU A 230 8.85 17.88 8.14
CA GLU A 230 8.30 19.21 7.97
C GLU A 230 7.00 19.17 7.19
N VAL A 231 5.99 19.87 7.68
CA VAL A 231 4.72 20.13 7.00
C VAL A 231 4.76 21.55 6.44
N THR A 232 4.33 21.72 5.18
CA THR A 232 4.14 23.04 4.56
C THR A 232 2.66 23.25 4.28
N TYR A 233 2.05 24.20 4.94
CA TYR A 233 0.64 24.52 4.84
C TYR A 233 0.31 25.34 3.59
N ALA A 234 -0.98 25.44 3.26
CA ALA A 234 -1.48 26.17 2.08
C ALA A 234 -1.11 27.67 2.08
N ASP A 235 -0.90 28.26 3.24
CA ASP A 235 -0.45 29.66 3.41
C ASP A 235 1.09 29.82 3.28
N ASN A 236 1.81 28.78 2.89
CA ASN A 236 3.27 28.69 2.78
C ASN A 236 4.01 28.80 4.13
N THR A 237 3.33 28.67 5.26
CA THR A 237 4.02 28.46 6.54
C THR A 237 4.48 27.03 6.66
N SER A 238 5.56 26.80 7.41
CA SER A 238 6.09 25.46 7.66
C SER A 238 6.25 25.20 9.15
N GLU A 239 6.11 23.94 9.52
CA GLU A 239 6.27 23.46 10.88
C GLU A 239 7.08 22.17 10.91
N LYS A 240 8.03 22.06 11.82
CA LYS A 240 8.72 20.80 12.10
C LYS A 240 7.80 19.85 12.86
N VAL A 241 7.75 18.60 12.40
CA VAL A 241 6.88 17.57 12.96
C VAL A 241 7.64 16.28 13.23
N GLU A 242 7.11 15.51 14.16
CA GLU A 242 7.55 14.14 14.42
C GLU A 242 6.62 13.18 13.67
N ILE A 243 7.19 12.35 12.77
CA ILE A 243 6.48 11.25 12.13
C ILE A 243 6.87 9.96 12.84
N VAL A 244 5.88 9.24 13.32
CA VAL A 244 6.05 7.91 13.92
C VAL A 244 5.34 6.84 13.10
N SER A 245 5.79 5.59 13.20
CA SER A 245 5.15 4.46 12.55
C SER A 245 4.59 3.47 13.55
N MET A 246 3.47 2.85 13.20
CA MET A 246 2.82 1.78 13.95
C MET A 246 2.41 0.65 13.00
N PRO A 247 2.20 -0.58 13.49
CA PRO A 247 1.53 -1.61 12.71
C PRO A 247 0.18 -1.11 12.18
N CYS A 248 -0.27 -1.67 11.04
CA CYS A 248 -1.62 -1.40 10.54
C CYS A 248 -2.67 -1.75 11.61
N PRO A 249 -3.77 -1.00 11.70
CA PRO A 249 -4.88 -1.35 12.56
C PRO A 249 -5.46 -2.71 12.18
N VAL A 250 -6.08 -3.37 13.15
CA VAL A 250 -6.85 -4.60 12.95
C VAL A 250 -8.30 -4.37 13.35
N PHE A 251 -9.24 -5.14 12.81
CA PHE A 251 -10.60 -5.15 13.36
C PHE A 251 -10.59 -5.82 14.74
N ALA A 252 -11.39 -5.33 15.68
CA ALA A 252 -11.42 -5.83 17.07
C ALA A 252 -11.72 -7.35 17.16
N ARG A 253 -12.41 -7.90 16.15
CA ARG A 253 -12.70 -9.35 16.04
C ARG A 253 -11.90 -10.04 14.94
N GLY A 254 -11.00 -9.30 14.27
CA GLY A 254 -10.24 -9.81 13.15
C GLY A 254 -8.89 -10.41 13.57
N GLU A 255 -8.38 -11.27 12.70
CA GLU A 255 -7.01 -11.75 12.83
C GLU A 255 -6.02 -10.69 12.34
N THR A 256 -4.79 -10.75 12.86
CA THR A 256 -3.72 -9.87 12.37
C THR A 256 -3.28 -10.31 10.99
N MET A 257 -3.63 -9.53 9.99
CA MET A 257 -3.25 -9.73 8.61
C MET A 257 -2.67 -8.44 8.03
N VAL A 258 -1.74 -8.58 7.11
CA VAL A 258 -1.14 -7.45 6.39
C VAL A 258 -1.03 -7.77 4.91
N MET A 259 -1.28 -6.77 4.07
CA MET A 259 -1.00 -6.88 2.65
C MET A 259 0.51 -6.86 2.44
N GLN A 260 1.02 -7.86 1.72
CA GLN A 260 2.39 -7.93 1.30
C GLN A 260 2.48 -7.72 -0.20
N ARG A 261 3.44 -6.92 -0.61
CA ARG A 261 3.72 -6.64 -2.02
C ARG A 261 5.21 -6.71 -2.27
N GLY A 262 5.60 -7.13 -3.46
CA GLY A 262 7.01 -7.13 -3.79
C GLY A 262 7.28 -7.39 -5.25
N ALA A 263 8.44 -6.90 -5.66
CA ALA A 263 8.98 -7.16 -6.96
C ALA A 263 9.83 -8.45 -6.94
N GLY A 264 9.83 -9.13 -8.07
CA GLY A 264 10.67 -10.27 -8.34
C GLY A 264 11.30 -10.19 -9.72
N ILE A 265 12.25 -11.05 -9.96
CA ILE A 265 12.95 -11.26 -11.23
C ILE A 265 12.44 -12.52 -11.89
#